data_6a9c95f0f2ac87773a286f9c6a28f410
#
_entry.id   6a9c95f0f2ac87773a286f9c6a28f410
#
_cell.length_a   1.000
_cell.length_b   1.000
_cell.length_c   1.000
_cell.angle_alpha   90.00
_cell.angle_beta   90.00
_cell.angle_gamma   90.00
#
_symmetry.space_group_name_H-M   'P 1'
#
loop_
_entity.id
_entity.type
_entity.pdbx_description
1 polymer ?
#
loop_
_entity_poly.entity_id
_entity_poly.type
_entity_poly.pdbx_seq_one_letter_code
_entity_poly.pdbx_strand_id
1 'polypeptide(L)'
;MAEAPYLRIAADLRRRITAGELRPGDRVPSTRALVREWGVAMATAAKALSALGEQGWVRAVPGSGTVVADRTPSKPPLGRDSLVRAAIALADADGLAALSMRRLAAELGVGPMALYRHVPDKEELLRLMADVALGEAELPEPGPAPWRPRLELAARAQWRAYRRHPWLAPILLNSLVRPPVLAAGLRLVDWSLRALAGTGLKRRVKLQVVMTLNGWVGGLAVSNAFEVQAEQDTGITGDQRLAADMALLARLLGSGRYPVLAEVMTGLEDVDLDEAFEFGLRRQLDGIAVLLGEH
;
A
#
# COMPACT_ATOMS: atom_id res chain seq x y z
N MET A 1 6.75 -32.89 -19.12
CA MET A 1 7.64 -32.36 -20.18
C MET A 1 9.03 -32.19 -19.59
N ALA A 2 10.07 -32.76 -20.20
CA ALA A 2 11.46 -32.62 -19.69
C ALA A 2 11.93 -31.17 -19.92
N GLU A 3 12.46 -30.55 -18.88
CA GLU A 3 13.06 -29.20 -18.94
C GLU A 3 14.22 -29.16 -19.93
N ALA A 4 14.27 -28.13 -20.76
CA ALA A 4 15.31 -28.01 -21.81
C ALA A 4 16.70 -28.00 -21.18
N PRO A 5 17.68 -28.77 -21.75
CA PRO A 5 19.03 -28.94 -21.14
C PRO A 5 19.76 -27.63 -20.84
N TYR A 6 19.61 -26.60 -21.66
CA TYR A 6 20.25 -25.29 -21.43
C TYR A 6 19.70 -24.57 -20.18
N LEU A 7 18.39 -24.78 -19.84
CA LEU A 7 17.79 -24.20 -18.62
C LEU A 7 18.34 -24.86 -17.37
N ARG A 8 18.56 -26.16 -17.38
CA ARG A 8 19.18 -26.91 -16.27
C ARG A 8 20.62 -26.43 -16.00
N ILE A 9 21.43 -26.22 -17.03
CA ILE A 9 22.77 -25.66 -16.91
C ILE A 9 22.70 -24.25 -16.34
N ALA A 10 21.82 -23.40 -16.86
CA ALA A 10 21.66 -22.04 -16.37
C ALA A 10 21.18 -22.02 -14.90
N ALA A 11 20.26 -22.91 -14.51
CA ALA A 11 19.80 -23.05 -13.14
C ALA A 11 20.91 -23.50 -12.18
N ASP A 12 21.75 -24.45 -12.57
CA ASP A 12 22.90 -24.90 -11.76
C ASP A 12 23.92 -23.77 -11.54
N LEU A 13 24.33 -23.09 -12.60
CA LEU A 13 25.28 -21.98 -12.49
C LEU A 13 24.71 -20.85 -11.63
N ARG A 14 23.42 -20.54 -11.76
CA ARG A 14 22.74 -19.56 -10.91
C ARG A 14 22.74 -19.98 -9.44
N ARG A 15 22.46 -21.26 -9.14
CA ARG A 15 22.52 -21.81 -7.79
C ARG A 15 23.94 -21.64 -7.20
N ARG A 16 24.99 -21.98 -7.94
CA ARG A 16 26.40 -21.85 -7.52
C ARG A 16 26.79 -20.38 -7.25
N ILE A 17 26.30 -19.45 -8.06
CA ILE A 17 26.53 -18.02 -7.84
C ILE A 17 25.78 -17.57 -6.58
N THR A 18 24.51 -17.99 -6.38
CA THR A 18 23.71 -17.64 -5.22
C THR A 18 24.24 -18.23 -3.92
N ALA A 19 24.81 -19.44 -3.98
CA ALA A 19 25.45 -20.10 -2.84
C ALA A 19 26.84 -19.52 -2.52
N GLY A 20 27.36 -18.57 -3.33
CA GLY A 20 28.71 -17.98 -3.14
C GLY A 20 29.88 -18.87 -3.57
N GLU A 21 29.59 -19.99 -4.21
CA GLU A 21 30.61 -20.88 -4.79
C GLU A 21 31.36 -20.21 -5.97
N LEU A 22 30.63 -19.34 -6.70
CA LEU A 22 31.16 -18.46 -7.73
C LEU A 22 30.89 -17.02 -7.30
N ARG A 23 31.95 -16.27 -7.02
CA ARG A 23 31.86 -14.87 -6.56
C ARG A 23 31.85 -13.89 -7.73
N PRO A 24 31.37 -12.67 -7.55
CA PRO A 24 31.52 -11.60 -8.55
C PRO A 24 32.96 -11.49 -9.05
N GLY A 25 33.15 -11.47 -10.38
CA GLY A 25 34.47 -11.47 -11.03
C GLY A 25 35.08 -12.85 -11.30
N ASP A 26 34.60 -13.91 -10.67
CA ASP A 26 35.07 -15.27 -10.91
C ASP A 26 34.69 -15.74 -12.33
N ARG A 27 35.57 -16.53 -12.93
CA ARG A 27 35.28 -17.14 -14.23
C ARG A 27 34.25 -18.24 -14.08
N VAL A 28 33.18 -18.17 -14.87
CA VAL A 28 32.25 -19.30 -15.00
C VAL A 28 32.86 -20.35 -15.95
N PRO A 29 32.47 -21.65 -15.84
CA PRO A 29 32.92 -22.69 -16.75
C PRO A 29 32.73 -22.26 -18.21
N SER A 30 33.79 -22.43 -19.02
CA SER A 30 33.72 -22.11 -20.45
C SER A 30 32.71 -23.01 -21.17
N THR A 31 32.24 -22.59 -22.33
CA THR A 31 31.33 -23.40 -23.18
C THR A 31 31.90 -24.82 -23.40
N ARG A 32 33.21 -24.94 -23.60
CA ARG A 32 33.88 -26.26 -23.75
C ARG A 32 33.88 -27.07 -22.46
N ALA A 33 34.00 -26.42 -21.31
CA ALA A 33 33.92 -27.07 -20.00
C ALA A 33 32.51 -27.58 -19.74
N LEU A 34 31.47 -26.77 -20.00
CA LEU A 34 30.06 -27.15 -19.87
C LEU A 34 29.66 -28.30 -20.78
N VAL A 35 30.21 -28.34 -22.05
CA VAL A 35 29.99 -29.47 -22.95
C VAL A 35 30.53 -30.77 -22.36
N ARG A 36 31.72 -30.74 -21.74
CA ARG A 36 32.31 -31.94 -21.10
C ARG A 36 31.61 -32.34 -19.83
N GLU A 37 31.21 -31.37 -19.01
CA GLU A 37 30.58 -31.60 -17.72
C GLU A 37 29.14 -32.14 -17.85
N TRP A 38 28.38 -31.60 -18.82
CA TRP A 38 26.98 -31.90 -19.00
C TRP A 38 26.64 -32.83 -20.17
N GLY A 39 27.63 -33.20 -20.99
CA GLY A 39 27.40 -34.07 -22.15
C GLY A 39 26.47 -33.45 -23.21
N VAL A 40 26.47 -32.13 -23.37
CA VAL A 40 25.58 -31.41 -24.28
C VAL A 40 26.31 -30.87 -25.53
N ALA A 41 25.55 -30.51 -26.54
CA ALA A 41 26.11 -29.85 -27.73
C ALA A 41 26.62 -28.43 -27.39
N MET A 42 27.65 -27.97 -28.14
CA MET A 42 28.23 -26.63 -28.00
C MET A 42 27.20 -25.50 -28.02
N ALA A 43 26.24 -25.61 -28.94
CA ALA A 43 25.13 -24.62 -29.04
C ALA A 43 24.25 -24.56 -27.78
N THR A 44 24.03 -25.70 -27.12
CA THR A 44 23.26 -25.79 -25.87
C THR A 44 23.99 -25.10 -24.72
N ALA A 45 25.29 -25.36 -24.59
CA ALA A 45 26.12 -24.71 -23.58
C ALA A 45 26.26 -23.19 -23.85
N ALA A 46 26.45 -22.79 -25.10
CA ALA A 46 26.44 -21.36 -25.46
C ALA A 46 25.12 -20.67 -25.16
N LYS A 47 23.96 -21.31 -25.45
CA LYS A 47 22.66 -20.80 -25.14
C LYS A 47 22.41 -20.63 -23.64
N ALA A 48 22.96 -21.52 -22.80
CA ALA A 48 22.89 -21.40 -21.35
C ALA A 48 23.63 -20.14 -20.84
N LEU A 49 24.87 -19.92 -21.33
CA LEU A 49 25.65 -18.73 -20.98
C LEU A 49 25.03 -17.43 -21.51
N SER A 50 24.44 -17.46 -22.73
CA SER A 50 23.69 -16.31 -23.29
C SER A 50 22.51 -15.96 -22.41
N ALA A 51 21.70 -16.95 -22.04
CA ALA A 51 20.56 -16.76 -21.16
C ALA A 51 20.94 -16.17 -19.78
N LEU A 52 22.07 -16.62 -19.22
CA LEU A 52 22.62 -16.03 -17.98
C LEU A 52 23.12 -14.60 -18.19
N GLY A 53 23.70 -14.31 -19.36
CA GLY A 53 24.12 -12.96 -19.73
C GLY A 53 22.95 -12.00 -19.90
N GLU A 54 21.90 -12.42 -20.59
CA GLU A 54 20.65 -11.66 -20.76
C GLU A 54 19.97 -11.36 -19.41
N GLN A 55 20.10 -12.29 -18.45
CA GLN A 55 19.60 -12.13 -17.07
C GLN A 55 20.59 -11.38 -16.16
N GLY A 56 21.74 -10.92 -16.66
CA GLY A 56 22.72 -10.15 -15.90
C GLY A 56 23.50 -10.96 -14.84
N TRP A 57 23.51 -12.31 -14.91
CA TRP A 57 24.27 -13.15 -13.98
C TRP A 57 25.75 -13.24 -14.35
N VAL A 58 26.03 -13.16 -15.63
CA VAL A 58 27.38 -13.24 -16.15
C VAL A 58 27.61 -12.18 -17.23
N ARG A 59 28.88 -11.81 -17.46
CA ARG A 59 29.26 -10.89 -18.55
C ARG A 59 30.50 -11.43 -19.26
N ALA A 60 30.57 -11.20 -20.55
CA ALA A 60 31.77 -11.50 -21.34
C ALA A 60 32.85 -10.44 -21.08
N VAL A 61 34.07 -10.86 -20.82
CA VAL A 61 35.24 -9.97 -20.65
C VAL A 61 36.28 -10.35 -21.70
N PRO A 62 36.68 -9.41 -22.58
CA PRO A 62 37.71 -9.68 -23.57
C PRO A 62 38.98 -10.23 -22.92
N GLY A 63 39.52 -11.34 -23.45
CA GLY A 63 40.71 -12.03 -22.92
C GLY A 63 40.53 -12.85 -21.65
N SER A 64 39.40 -12.68 -20.93
CA SER A 64 39.11 -13.40 -19.67
C SER A 64 37.96 -14.40 -19.77
N GLY A 65 37.21 -14.40 -20.88
CA GLY A 65 36.05 -15.27 -21.06
C GLY A 65 34.80 -14.71 -20.40
N THR A 66 33.89 -15.58 -19.92
CA THR A 66 32.69 -15.21 -19.23
C THR A 66 32.94 -15.22 -17.71
N VAL A 67 32.64 -14.13 -17.05
CA VAL A 67 32.79 -13.97 -15.59
C VAL A 67 31.46 -13.71 -14.93
N VAL A 68 31.32 -14.05 -13.64
CA VAL A 68 30.19 -13.67 -12.83
C VAL A 68 30.11 -12.14 -12.83
N ALA A 69 28.95 -11.62 -13.20
CA ALA A 69 28.71 -10.19 -13.15
C ALA A 69 28.74 -9.70 -11.68
N ASP A 70 29.32 -8.52 -11.50
CA ASP A 70 29.19 -7.83 -10.21
C ASP A 70 27.71 -7.43 -10.06
N ARG A 71 26.95 -8.33 -9.44
CA ARG A 71 25.56 -8.08 -9.15
C ARG A 71 25.48 -7.12 -7.96
N THR A 72 25.69 -5.88 -8.21
CA THR A 72 24.76 -4.92 -7.64
C THR A 72 23.38 -5.40 -8.10
N PRO A 73 22.43 -5.75 -7.22
CA PRO A 73 21.14 -6.26 -7.65
C PRO A 73 20.62 -5.29 -8.70
N SER A 74 20.57 -5.73 -9.97
CA SER A 74 19.94 -4.92 -11.00
C SER A 74 18.52 -4.79 -10.51
N LYS A 75 18.17 -3.58 -10.09
CA LYS A 75 16.80 -3.22 -9.72
C LYS A 75 15.91 -3.83 -10.82
N PRO A 76 14.86 -4.58 -10.48
CA PRO A 76 13.99 -5.17 -11.49
C PRO A 76 13.62 -4.07 -12.49
N PRO A 77 13.48 -4.39 -13.78
CA PRO A 77 13.19 -3.37 -14.78
C PRO A 77 12.04 -2.50 -14.28
N LEU A 78 12.21 -1.20 -14.37
CA LEU A 78 11.21 -0.23 -13.90
C LEU A 78 9.87 -0.58 -14.55
N GLY A 79 8.95 -1.08 -13.74
CA GLY A 79 7.58 -1.37 -14.13
C GLY A 79 6.62 -0.44 -13.41
N ARG A 80 5.40 -0.32 -13.93
CA ARG A 80 4.34 0.51 -13.31
C ARG A 80 4.12 0.13 -11.84
N ASP A 81 4.06 -1.17 -11.54
CA ASP A 81 3.83 -1.68 -10.18
C ASP A 81 4.99 -1.38 -9.21
N SER A 82 6.24 -1.51 -9.69
CA SER A 82 7.41 -1.18 -8.86
C SER A 82 7.50 0.31 -8.58
N LEU A 83 7.12 1.14 -9.56
CA LEU A 83 7.04 2.59 -9.42
C LEU A 83 5.97 2.99 -8.40
N VAL A 84 4.76 2.44 -8.50
CA VAL A 84 3.65 2.73 -7.58
C VAL A 84 3.99 2.29 -6.15
N ARG A 85 4.56 1.09 -5.95
CA ARG A 85 4.99 0.63 -4.62
C ARG A 85 6.08 1.51 -4.01
N ALA A 86 7.05 1.96 -4.79
CA ALA A 86 8.07 2.89 -4.30
C ALA A 86 7.48 4.24 -3.91
N ALA A 87 6.50 4.73 -4.67
CA ALA A 87 5.80 5.97 -4.36
C ALA A 87 4.95 5.86 -3.08
N ILE A 88 4.28 4.72 -2.87
CA ILE A 88 3.56 4.40 -1.62
C ILE A 88 4.53 4.40 -0.44
N ALA A 89 5.64 3.65 -0.53
CA ALA A 89 6.63 3.59 0.54
C ALA A 89 7.21 4.97 0.89
N LEU A 90 7.44 5.83 -0.11
CA LEU A 90 7.90 7.19 0.10
C LEU A 90 6.84 8.06 0.80
N ALA A 91 5.58 7.94 0.39
CA ALA A 91 4.48 8.69 1.01
C ALA A 91 4.17 8.22 2.43
N ASP A 92 4.32 6.92 2.73
CA ASP A 92 4.16 6.37 4.07
C ASP A 92 5.26 6.85 5.02
N ALA A 93 6.50 6.94 4.53
CA ALA A 93 7.65 7.35 5.35
C ALA A 93 7.69 8.86 5.61
N ASP A 94 7.49 9.67 4.55
CA ASP A 94 7.82 11.11 4.57
C ASP A 94 6.62 12.01 4.23
N GLY A 95 5.43 11.41 4.09
CA GLY A 95 4.22 12.13 3.74
C GLY A 95 4.06 12.43 2.25
N LEU A 96 2.83 12.77 1.87
CA LEU A 96 2.47 13.04 0.47
C LEU A 96 3.12 14.31 -0.08
N ALA A 97 3.41 15.30 0.78
CA ALA A 97 4.07 16.54 0.42
C ALA A 97 5.51 16.31 -0.09
N ALA A 98 6.19 15.32 0.49
CA ALA A 98 7.53 14.92 0.09
C ALA A 98 7.59 14.18 -1.25
N LEU A 99 6.47 13.64 -1.74
CA LEU A 99 6.40 12.90 -3.00
C LEU A 99 6.43 13.83 -4.20
N SER A 100 7.52 13.77 -4.95
CA SER A 100 7.66 14.40 -6.26
C SER A 100 8.22 13.42 -7.29
N MET A 101 7.91 13.63 -8.58
CA MET A 101 8.45 12.79 -9.66
C MET A 101 9.98 12.76 -9.67
N ARG A 102 10.64 13.89 -9.33
CA ARG A 102 12.10 13.97 -9.23
C ARG A 102 12.63 13.11 -8.07
N ARG A 103 12.02 13.21 -6.88
CA ARG A 103 12.43 12.43 -5.71
C ARG A 103 12.22 10.95 -5.93
N LEU A 104 11.06 10.57 -6.49
CA LEU A 104 10.76 9.18 -6.83
C LEU A 104 11.74 8.62 -7.87
N ALA A 105 12.14 9.41 -8.86
CA ALA A 105 13.15 9.01 -9.83
C ALA A 105 14.52 8.77 -9.19
N ALA A 106 14.93 9.65 -8.27
CA ALA A 106 16.16 9.50 -7.50
C ALA A 106 16.15 8.23 -6.64
N GLU A 107 15.04 7.97 -5.92
CA GLU A 107 14.85 6.76 -5.11
C GLU A 107 14.94 5.48 -5.97
N LEU A 108 14.37 5.51 -7.15
CA LEU A 108 14.40 4.41 -8.10
C LEU A 108 15.73 4.30 -8.86
N GLY A 109 16.61 5.31 -8.76
CA GLY A 109 17.90 5.34 -9.45
C GLY A 109 17.76 5.47 -10.97
N VAL A 110 16.72 6.20 -11.43
CA VAL A 110 16.43 6.44 -12.85
C VAL A 110 16.30 7.93 -13.17
N GLY A 111 16.35 8.30 -14.43
CA GLY A 111 16.03 9.66 -14.83
C GLY A 111 14.52 9.95 -14.76
N PRO A 112 14.07 11.18 -14.43
CA PRO A 112 12.64 11.51 -14.31
C PRO A 112 11.81 11.16 -15.55
N MET A 113 12.38 11.31 -16.76
CA MET A 113 11.71 10.94 -18.00
C MET A 113 11.37 9.45 -18.12
N ALA A 114 12.09 8.57 -17.36
CA ALA A 114 11.77 7.16 -17.35
C ALA A 114 10.45 6.87 -16.65
N LEU A 115 10.07 7.68 -15.65
CA LEU A 115 8.81 7.54 -14.92
C LEU A 115 7.61 7.90 -15.80
N TYR A 116 7.73 8.97 -16.59
CA TYR A 116 6.65 9.47 -17.44
C TYR A 116 6.24 8.49 -18.56
N ARG A 117 7.07 7.48 -18.87
CA ARG A 117 6.69 6.36 -19.74
C ARG A 117 5.70 5.40 -19.11
N HIS A 118 5.62 5.36 -17.78
CA HIS A 118 4.76 4.47 -17.02
C HIS A 118 3.55 5.17 -16.41
N VAL A 119 3.73 6.45 -16.06
CA VAL A 119 2.71 7.28 -15.41
C VAL A 119 2.81 8.70 -15.98
N PRO A 120 1.79 9.21 -16.66
CA PRO A 120 1.86 10.46 -17.41
C PRO A 120 2.08 11.70 -16.53
N ASP A 121 1.56 11.69 -15.30
CA ASP A 121 1.64 12.81 -14.37
C ASP A 121 1.54 12.35 -12.90
N LYS A 122 1.64 13.29 -11.97
CA LYS A 122 1.51 13.03 -10.52
C LYS A 122 0.08 12.67 -10.14
N GLU A 123 -0.93 13.17 -10.80
CA GLU A 123 -2.34 12.91 -10.50
C GLU A 123 -2.67 11.44 -10.78
N GLU A 124 -2.26 10.91 -11.93
CA GLU A 124 -2.40 9.50 -12.25
C GLU A 124 -1.59 8.62 -11.30
N LEU A 125 -0.38 9.07 -10.89
CA LEU A 125 0.38 8.36 -9.86
C LEU A 125 -0.40 8.25 -8.55
N LEU A 126 -0.95 9.36 -8.05
CA LEU A 126 -1.74 9.38 -6.82
C LEU A 126 -2.98 8.49 -6.92
N ARG A 127 -3.64 8.50 -8.08
CA ARG A 127 -4.79 7.64 -8.35
C ARG A 127 -4.41 6.14 -8.27
N LEU A 128 -3.29 5.75 -8.86
CA LEU A 128 -2.78 4.38 -8.83
C LEU A 128 -2.35 3.97 -7.42
N MET A 129 -1.66 4.85 -6.70
CA MET A 129 -1.28 4.62 -5.31
C MET A 129 -2.53 4.38 -4.45
N ALA A 130 -3.55 5.22 -4.60
CA ALA A 130 -4.80 5.10 -3.86
C ALA A 130 -5.54 3.78 -4.20
N ASP A 131 -5.56 3.37 -5.47
CA ASP A 131 -6.18 2.10 -5.88
C ASP A 131 -5.45 0.88 -5.29
N VAL A 132 -4.11 0.90 -5.26
CA VAL A 132 -3.31 -0.17 -4.66
C VAL A 132 -3.50 -0.20 -3.14
N ALA A 133 -3.34 0.94 -2.45
CA ALA A 133 -3.45 1.03 -1.00
C ALA A 133 -4.85 0.65 -0.48
N LEU A 134 -5.91 1.12 -1.15
CA LEU A 134 -7.27 0.71 -0.82
C LEU A 134 -7.52 -0.77 -1.15
N GLY A 135 -6.86 -1.30 -2.18
CA GLY A 135 -6.93 -2.70 -2.58
C GLY A 135 -6.34 -3.67 -1.54
N GLU A 136 -5.50 -3.19 -0.61
CA GLU A 136 -4.99 -3.97 0.53
C GLU A 136 -6.07 -4.27 1.57
N ALA A 137 -7.21 -3.59 1.52
CA ALA A 137 -8.40 -3.94 2.27
C ALA A 137 -9.02 -5.24 1.72
N GLU A 138 -8.36 -6.37 2.00
CA GLU A 138 -8.83 -7.68 1.59
C GLU A 138 -10.18 -8.00 2.25
N LEU A 139 -11.18 -8.22 1.42
CA LEU A 139 -12.50 -8.67 1.84
C LEU A 139 -12.74 -10.06 1.26
N PRO A 140 -13.06 -11.06 2.10
CA PRO A 140 -13.41 -12.40 1.62
C PRO A 140 -14.70 -12.34 0.80
N GLU A 141 -14.96 -13.34 -0.03
CA GLU A 141 -16.28 -13.45 -0.68
C GLU A 141 -17.39 -13.40 0.38
N PRO A 142 -18.47 -12.64 0.14
CA PRO A 142 -19.57 -12.50 1.09
C PRO A 142 -20.24 -13.85 1.33
N GLY A 143 -19.89 -14.49 2.44
CA GLY A 143 -20.52 -15.73 2.89
C GLY A 143 -21.98 -15.52 3.35
N PRO A 144 -22.64 -16.51 3.95
CA PRO A 144 -24.05 -16.43 4.41
C PRO A 144 -24.25 -15.58 5.68
N ALA A 145 -23.20 -14.91 6.19
CA ALA A 145 -23.29 -14.09 7.40
C ALA A 145 -24.33 -12.98 7.29
N PRO A 146 -24.95 -12.55 8.40
CA PRO A 146 -25.86 -11.40 8.44
C PRO A 146 -25.20 -10.11 7.94
N TRP A 147 -26.00 -9.11 7.61
CA TRP A 147 -25.55 -7.83 7.08
C TRP A 147 -24.58 -7.09 8.04
N ARG A 148 -24.84 -7.12 9.34
CA ARG A 148 -24.09 -6.38 10.37
C ARG A 148 -22.60 -6.80 10.44
N PRO A 149 -22.24 -8.07 10.68
CA PRO A 149 -20.84 -8.49 10.68
C PRO A 149 -20.13 -8.22 9.36
N ARG A 150 -20.84 -8.22 8.24
CA ARG A 150 -20.25 -7.89 6.94
C ARG A 150 -19.89 -6.41 6.85
N LEU A 151 -20.81 -5.50 7.19
CA LEU A 151 -20.51 -4.07 7.18
C LEU A 151 -19.42 -3.72 8.21
N GLU A 152 -19.42 -4.38 9.38
CA GLU A 152 -18.31 -4.26 10.34
C GLU A 152 -16.96 -4.64 9.73
N LEU A 153 -16.90 -5.76 9.01
CA LEU A 153 -15.68 -6.20 8.35
C LEU A 153 -15.20 -5.19 7.30
N ALA A 154 -16.11 -4.68 6.47
CA ALA A 154 -15.78 -3.69 5.45
C ALA A 154 -15.26 -2.37 6.06
N ALA A 155 -15.94 -1.87 7.09
CA ALA A 155 -15.54 -0.64 7.79
C ALA A 155 -14.17 -0.78 8.45
N ARG A 156 -13.92 -1.91 9.15
CA ARG A 156 -12.61 -2.17 9.77
C ARG A 156 -11.50 -2.39 8.75
N ALA A 157 -11.79 -3.04 7.62
CA ALA A 157 -10.81 -3.19 6.54
C ALA A 157 -10.42 -1.83 5.94
N GLN A 158 -11.40 -0.96 5.70
CA GLN A 158 -11.17 0.41 5.25
C GLN A 158 -10.39 1.24 6.28
N TRP A 159 -10.77 1.16 7.56
CA TRP A 159 -10.07 1.84 8.66
C TRP A 159 -8.61 1.43 8.73
N ARG A 160 -8.31 0.11 8.69
CA ARG A 160 -6.92 -0.39 8.67
C ARG A 160 -6.12 0.14 7.48
N ALA A 161 -6.71 0.22 6.29
CA ALA A 161 -6.05 0.79 5.12
C ALA A 161 -5.68 2.27 5.35
N TYR A 162 -6.59 3.06 5.93
CA TYR A 162 -6.31 4.46 6.26
C TYR A 162 -5.28 4.63 7.37
N ARG A 163 -5.29 3.77 8.38
CA ARG A 163 -4.29 3.80 9.46
C ARG A 163 -2.89 3.45 8.94
N ARG A 164 -2.82 2.52 7.99
CA ARG A 164 -1.56 2.13 7.35
C ARG A 164 -1.04 3.18 6.38
N HIS A 165 -1.94 3.86 5.67
CA HIS A 165 -1.65 4.85 4.65
C HIS A 165 -2.40 6.16 4.96
N PRO A 166 -1.93 6.99 5.91
CA PRO A 166 -2.67 8.19 6.34
C PRO A 166 -2.99 9.15 5.19
N TRP A 167 -2.11 9.24 4.18
CA TRP A 167 -2.29 10.06 2.99
C TRP A 167 -3.45 9.61 2.09
N LEU A 168 -3.99 8.40 2.28
CA LEU A 168 -5.05 7.83 1.42
C LEU A 168 -6.40 8.54 1.62
N ALA A 169 -6.79 8.82 2.88
CA ALA A 169 -8.08 9.43 3.18
C ALA A 169 -8.24 10.83 2.55
N PRO A 170 -7.28 11.77 2.64
CA PRO A 170 -7.36 13.05 1.95
C PRO A 170 -7.54 12.94 0.43
N ILE A 171 -6.92 11.95 -0.21
CA ILE A 171 -7.08 11.73 -1.66
C ILE A 171 -8.51 11.27 -1.99
N LEU A 172 -9.05 10.31 -1.23
CA LEU A 172 -10.36 9.73 -1.51
C LEU A 172 -11.53 10.66 -1.14
N LEU A 173 -11.35 11.48 -0.11
CA LEU A 173 -12.39 12.34 0.45
C LEU A 173 -12.31 13.79 -0.05
N ASN A 174 -11.46 14.07 -1.00
CA ASN A 174 -11.43 15.39 -1.66
C ASN A 174 -12.82 15.78 -2.22
N SER A 175 -13.62 14.79 -2.61
CA SER A 175 -15.03 14.98 -2.92
C SER A 175 -15.86 13.73 -2.58
N LEU A 176 -16.76 13.84 -1.62
CA LEU A 176 -17.71 12.76 -1.31
C LEU A 176 -18.76 12.56 -2.42
N VAL A 177 -19.03 13.59 -3.21
CA VAL A 177 -20.04 13.55 -4.28
C VAL A 177 -19.45 13.02 -5.59
N ARG A 178 -18.17 13.28 -5.82
CA ARG A 178 -17.44 12.86 -7.00
C ARG A 178 -16.06 12.31 -6.61
N PRO A 179 -16.02 11.16 -5.91
CA PRO A 179 -14.76 10.53 -5.54
C PRO A 179 -14.01 10.08 -6.79
N PRO A 180 -12.68 9.95 -6.72
CA PRO A 180 -11.92 9.36 -7.82
C PRO A 180 -12.43 7.94 -8.11
N VAL A 181 -12.54 7.61 -9.40
CA VAL A 181 -12.99 6.27 -9.82
C VAL A 181 -11.81 5.32 -9.68
N LEU A 182 -11.87 4.45 -8.66
CA LEU A 182 -10.86 3.45 -8.34
C LEU A 182 -11.48 2.05 -8.40
N ALA A 183 -10.78 1.08 -8.97
CA ALA A 183 -11.25 -0.29 -9.03
C ALA A 183 -11.43 -0.89 -7.63
N ALA A 184 -10.50 -0.63 -6.70
CA ALA A 184 -10.61 -1.03 -5.31
C ALA A 184 -11.79 -0.37 -4.59
N GLY A 185 -12.04 0.92 -4.85
CA GLY A 185 -13.20 1.65 -4.31
C GLY A 185 -14.51 1.06 -4.78
N LEU A 186 -14.63 0.77 -6.07
CA LEU A 186 -15.83 0.12 -6.64
C LEU A 186 -16.04 -1.28 -6.04
N ARG A 187 -14.99 -2.07 -5.86
CA ARG A 187 -15.08 -3.39 -5.20
C ARG A 187 -15.58 -3.28 -3.76
N LEU A 188 -15.07 -2.33 -2.98
CA LEU A 188 -15.49 -2.09 -1.59
C LEU A 188 -16.97 -1.70 -1.52
N VAL A 189 -17.42 -0.79 -2.38
CA VAL A 189 -18.83 -0.35 -2.45
C VAL A 189 -19.74 -1.50 -2.87
N ASP A 190 -19.39 -2.24 -3.94
CA ASP A 190 -20.15 -3.40 -4.42
C ASP A 190 -20.25 -4.49 -3.35
N TRP A 191 -19.13 -4.79 -2.68
CA TRP A 191 -19.10 -5.76 -1.59
C TRP A 191 -20.02 -5.33 -0.43
N SER A 192 -20.00 -4.05 -0.04
CA SER A 192 -20.86 -3.50 1.01
C SER A 192 -22.35 -3.50 0.62
N LEU A 193 -22.67 -3.23 -0.66
CA LEU A 193 -24.02 -3.34 -1.19
C LEU A 193 -24.51 -4.79 -1.19
N ARG A 194 -23.66 -5.76 -1.51
CA ARG A 194 -23.95 -7.20 -1.41
C ARG A 194 -24.20 -7.62 0.05
N ALA A 195 -23.49 -7.01 1.02
CA ALA A 195 -23.77 -7.25 2.44
C ALA A 195 -25.21 -6.88 2.83
N LEU A 196 -25.80 -5.88 2.17
CA LEU A 196 -27.19 -5.46 2.36
C LEU A 196 -28.20 -6.19 1.44
N ALA A 197 -27.76 -7.20 0.68
CA ALA A 197 -28.67 -8.00 -0.12
C ALA A 197 -29.66 -8.77 0.79
N GLY A 198 -30.92 -8.83 0.38
CA GLY A 198 -31.98 -9.51 1.17
C GLY A 198 -32.56 -8.72 2.35
N THR A 199 -32.03 -7.53 2.71
CA THR A 199 -32.52 -6.71 3.84
C THR A 199 -33.84 -5.99 3.57
N GLY A 200 -34.42 -6.09 2.38
CA GLY A 200 -35.65 -5.36 2.02
C GLY A 200 -35.48 -3.86 1.76
N LEU A 201 -34.34 -3.26 2.07
CA LEU A 201 -34.10 -1.83 1.82
C LEU A 201 -34.17 -1.48 0.33
N LYS A 202 -34.75 -0.32 0.01
CA LYS A 202 -34.78 0.24 -1.34
C LYS A 202 -33.34 0.51 -1.82
N ARG A 203 -33.07 0.34 -3.13
CA ARG A 203 -31.73 0.54 -3.73
C ARG A 203 -31.06 1.86 -3.32
N ARG A 204 -31.80 2.97 -3.35
CA ARG A 204 -31.31 4.29 -2.94
C ARG A 204 -30.87 4.31 -1.47
N VAL A 205 -31.63 3.68 -0.59
CA VAL A 205 -31.33 3.62 0.85
C VAL A 205 -30.07 2.79 1.09
N LYS A 206 -29.92 1.65 0.42
CA LYS A 206 -28.67 0.84 0.50
C LYS A 206 -27.43 1.66 0.11
N LEU A 207 -27.53 2.41 -0.99
CA LEU A 207 -26.42 3.27 -1.42
C LEU A 207 -26.14 4.38 -0.38
N GLN A 208 -27.18 5.01 0.16
CA GLN A 208 -27.04 6.03 1.21
C GLN A 208 -26.37 5.46 2.47
N VAL A 209 -26.76 4.26 2.92
CA VAL A 209 -26.12 3.55 4.04
C VAL A 209 -24.63 3.36 3.79
N VAL A 210 -24.26 2.82 2.62
CA VAL A 210 -22.85 2.58 2.27
C VAL A 210 -22.07 3.90 2.19
N MET A 211 -22.63 4.93 1.54
CA MET A 211 -21.99 6.24 1.43
C MET A 211 -21.81 6.91 2.79
N THR A 212 -22.81 6.83 3.67
CA THR A 212 -22.74 7.43 5.02
C THR A 212 -21.68 6.72 5.86
N LEU A 213 -21.67 5.39 5.85
CA LEU A 213 -20.68 4.60 6.58
C LEU A 213 -19.26 4.90 6.10
N ASN A 214 -19.01 4.85 4.78
CA ASN A 214 -17.71 5.17 4.20
C ASN A 214 -17.27 6.61 4.47
N GLY A 215 -18.19 7.56 4.39
CA GLY A 215 -17.94 8.97 4.68
C GLY A 215 -17.56 9.20 6.14
N TRP A 216 -18.23 8.50 7.08
CA TRP A 216 -17.92 8.57 8.49
C TRP A 216 -16.54 7.96 8.81
N VAL A 217 -16.24 6.74 8.31
CA VAL A 217 -14.91 6.11 8.47
C VAL A 217 -13.82 7.03 7.92
N GLY A 218 -14.05 7.57 6.73
CA GLY A 218 -13.11 8.46 6.08
C GLY A 218 -12.91 9.79 6.82
N GLY A 219 -13.97 10.34 7.43
CA GLY A 219 -13.89 11.57 8.22
C GLY A 219 -12.93 11.43 9.42
N LEU A 220 -13.02 10.32 10.15
CA LEU A 220 -12.07 10.00 11.23
C LEU A 220 -10.63 9.83 10.68
N ALA A 221 -10.51 9.17 9.53
CA ALA A 221 -9.21 8.93 8.89
C ALA A 221 -8.55 10.24 8.41
N VAL A 222 -9.32 11.21 7.93
CA VAL A 222 -8.79 12.54 7.56
C VAL A 222 -8.22 13.26 8.77
N SER A 223 -8.90 13.19 9.93
CA SER A 223 -8.38 13.76 11.17
C SER A 223 -7.01 13.17 11.53
N ASN A 224 -6.91 11.84 11.53
CA ASN A 224 -5.63 11.14 11.73
C ASN A 224 -4.56 11.56 10.71
N ALA A 225 -4.92 11.71 9.43
CA ALA A 225 -3.99 12.11 8.39
C ALA A 225 -3.39 13.50 8.64
N PHE A 226 -4.19 14.44 9.11
CA PHE A 226 -3.71 15.79 9.46
C PHE A 226 -2.78 15.78 10.66
N GLU A 227 -3.03 14.93 11.66
CA GLU A 227 -2.14 14.79 12.81
C GLU A 227 -0.78 14.21 12.39
N VAL A 228 -0.78 13.12 11.64
CA VAL A 228 0.45 12.51 11.10
C VAL A 228 1.23 13.49 10.23
N GLN A 229 0.52 14.23 9.34
CA GLN A 229 1.18 15.23 8.48
C GLN A 229 1.79 16.35 9.30
N ALA A 230 1.07 16.85 10.30
CA ALA A 230 1.58 17.92 11.15
C ALA A 230 2.79 17.47 11.99
N GLU A 231 2.83 16.21 12.41
CA GLU A 231 4.00 15.63 13.09
C GLU A 231 5.20 15.52 12.14
N GLN A 232 4.98 15.04 10.90
CA GLN A 232 6.03 14.97 9.88
C GLN A 232 6.59 16.36 9.51
N ASP A 233 5.74 17.38 9.43
CA ASP A 233 6.14 18.73 9.04
C ASP A 233 6.89 19.48 10.18
N THR A 234 6.52 19.22 11.43
CA THR A 234 7.02 20.00 12.59
C THR A 234 7.95 19.23 13.51
N GLY A 235 7.92 17.88 13.46
CA GLY A 235 8.59 17.00 14.43
C GLY A 235 7.94 17.02 15.82
N ILE A 236 6.76 17.66 15.97
CA ILE A 236 6.03 17.79 17.25
C ILE A 236 4.85 16.82 17.22
N THR A 237 4.80 15.87 18.17
CA THR A 237 3.71 14.90 18.29
C THR A 237 2.39 15.58 18.68
N GLY A 238 1.25 14.88 18.42
CA GLY A 238 -0.07 15.32 18.86
C GLY A 238 -0.12 15.58 20.35
N ASP A 239 0.46 14.69 21.16
CA ASP A 239 0.53 14.82 22.62
C ASP A 239 1.33 16.05 23.06
N GLN A 240 2.46 16.34 22.39
CA GLN A 240 3.24 17.54 22.69
C GLN A 240 2.48 18.83 22.35
N ARG A 241 1.69 18.83 21.25
CA ARG A 241 0.82 19.97 20.91
C ARG A 241 -0.29 20.14 21.93
N LEU A 242 -0.97 19.04 22.29
CA LEU A 242 -2.00 19.05 23.32
C LEU A 242 -1.43 19.56 24.66
N ALA A 243 -0.27 19.07 25.08
CA ALA A 243 0.40 19.53 26.29
C ALA A 243 0.72 21.04 26.27
N ALA A 244 1.11 21.58 25.11
CA ALA A 244 1.34 23.03 24.96
C ALA A 244 0.05 23.84 25.12
N ASP A 245 -1.10 23.29 24.67
CA ASP A 245 -2.41 23.96 24.78
C ASP A 245 -3.11 23.74 26.13
N MET A 246 -2.62 22.81 26.96
CA MET A 246 -3.23 22.47 28.26
C MET A 246 -3.40 23.67 29.19
N ALA A 247 -2.45 24.59 29.24
CA ALA A 247 -2.54 25.79 30.08
C ALA A 247 -3.66 26.74 29.62
N LEU A 248 -3.86 26.87 28.31
CA LEU A 248 -4.96 27.62 27.72
C LEU A 248 -6.29 26.92 27.98
N LEU A 249 -6.36 25.61 27.75
CA LEU A 249 -7.54 24.79 27.98
C LEU A 249 -8.00 24.88 29.45
N ALA A 250 -7.09 24.67 30.40
CA ALA A 250 -7.38 24.77 31.82
C ALA A 250 -7.95 26.15 32.21
N ARG A 251 -7.37 27.25 31.68
CA ARG A 251 -7.87 28.61 31.91
C ARG A 251 -9.28 28.80 31.31
N LEU A 252 -9.54 28.29 30.12
CA LEU A 252 -10.87 28.38 29.46
C LEU A 252 -11.92 27.58 30.24
N LEU A 253 -11.62 26.35 30.62
CA LEU A 253 -12.50 25.50 31.42
C LEU A 253 -12.78 26.10 32.80
N GLY A 254 -11.74 26.66 33.46
CA GLY A 254 -11.88 27.33 34.76
C GLY A 254 -12.63 28.68 34.73
N SER A 255 -12.94 29.21 33.54
CA SER A 255 -13.69 30.48 33.38
C SER A 255 -15.17 30.39 33.76
N GLY A 256 -15.71 29.21 34.01
CA GLY A 256 -17.14 28.96 34.24
C GLY A 256 -18.03 29.08 33.00
N ARG A 257 -17.46 29.40 31.84
CA ARG A 257 -18.22 29.51 30.57
C ARG A 257 -18.64 28.17 29.97
N TYR A 258 -17.94 27.09 30.32
CA TYR A 258 -18.10 25.75 29.75
C TYR A 258 -18.27 24.69 30.84
N PRO A 259 -19.33 24.81 31.71
CA PRO A 259 -19.45 23.96 32.90
C PRO A 259 -19.60 22.47 32.56
N VAL A 260 -20.36 22.11 31.55
CA VAL A 260 -20.57 20.72 31.13
C VAL A 260 -19.26 20.14 30.54
N LEU A 261 -18.56 20.91 29.69
CA LEU A 261 -17.30 20.47 29.13
C LEU A 261 -16.23 20.28 30.23
N ALA A 262 -16.17 21.21 31.20
CA ALA A 262 -15.26 21.10 32.34
C ALA A 262 -15.52 19.83 33.16
N GLU A 263 -16.78 19.50 33.42
CA GLU A 263 -17.18 18.26 34.10
C GLU A 263 -16.73 17.02 33.34
N VAL A 264 -17.02 16.95 32.04
CA VAL A 264 -16.66 15.81 31.17
C VAL A 264 -15.14 15.63 31.05
N MET A 265 -14.40 16.76 30.95
CA MET A 265 -12.92 16.71 30.82
C MET A 265 -12.21 16.38 32.13
N THR A 266 -12.92 16.41 33.27
CA THR A 266 -12.33 16.05 34.56
C THR A 266 -12.08 14.55 34.64
N GLY A 267 -10.79 14.16 34.67
CA GLY A 267 -10.37 12.76 34.72
C GLY A 267 -10.49 12.00 33.39
N LEU A 268 -10.69 12.74 32.28
CA LEU A 268 -10.63 12.13 30.96
C LEU A 268 -9.16 11.82 30.63
N GLU A 269 -8.91 10.56 30.31
CA GLU A 269 -7.66 10.10 29.69
C GLU A 269 -7.67 10.44 28.19
N ASP A 270 -6.55 10.26 27.52
CA ASP A 270 -6.42 10.54 26.09
C ASP A 270 -7.49 9.82 25.26
N VAL A 271 -8.02 10.52 24.25
CA VAL A 271 -9.00 9.94 23.32
C VAL A 271 -8.27 9.13 22.26
N ASP A 272 -8.36 7.82 22.34
CA ASP A 272 -7.87 6.92 21.29
C ASP A 272 -8.80 6.91 20.07
N LEU A 273 -8.23 7.20 18.89
CA LEU A 273 -8.98 7.17 17.63
C LEU A 273 -9.54 5.79 17.26
N ASP A 274 -8.86 4.71 17.65
CA ASP A 274 -9.36 3.35 17.39
C ASP A 274 -10.54 3.02 18.31
N GLU A 275 -10.54 3.50 19.56
CA GLU A 275 -11.70 3.42 20.46
C GLU A 275 -12.89 4.26 19.95
N ALA A 276 -12.60 5.49 19.50
CA ALA A 276 -13.61 6.36 18.90
C ALA A 276 -14.23 5.75 17.63
N PHE A 277 -13.38 5.12 16.80
CA PHE A 277 -13.84 4.36 15.64
C PHE A 277 -14.75 3.19 16.04
N GLU A 278 -14.33 2.33 16.97
CA GLU A 278 -15.14 1.17 17.38
C GLU A 278 -16.45 1.59 18.07
N PHE A 279 -16.44 2.65 18.86
CA PHE A 279 -17.65 3.21 19.45
C PHE A 279 -18.62 3.71 18.38
N GLY A 280 -18.11 4.53 17.46
CA GLY A 280 -18.92 5.10 16.39
C GLY A 280 -19.43 4.07 15.40
N LEU A 281 -18.62 3.07 15.05
CA LEU A 281 -19.03 1.96 14.18
C LEU A 281 -20.26 1.23 14.76
N ARG A 282 -20.23 0.90 16.04
CA ARG A 282 -21.39 0.29 16.71
C ARG A 282 -22.64 1.17 16.59
N ARG A 283 -22.52 2.49 16.84
CA ARG A 283 -23.67 3.44 16.74
C ARG A 283 -24.20 3.58 15.32
N GLN A 284 -23.33 3.60 14.31
CA GLN A 284 -23.74 3.61 12.92
C GLN A 284 -24.54 2.35 12.55
N LEU A 285 -24.08 1.20 12.99
CA LEU A 285 -24.74 -0.08 12.71
C LEU A 285 -26.05 -0.26 13.50
N ASP A 286 -26.12 0.25 14.73
CA ASP A 286 -27.39 0.30 15.49
C ASP A 286 -28.43 1.16 14.77
N GLY A 287 -28.03 2.31 14.21
CA GLY A 287 -28.91 3.13 13.39
C GLY A 287 -29.41 2.42 12.12
N ILE A 288 -28.55 1.58 11.50
CA ILE A 288 -28.95 0.76 10.35
C ILE A 288 -29.93 -0.35 10.80
N ALA A 289 -29.71 -0.98 11.96
CA ALA A 289 -30.64 -1.97 12.52
C ALA A 289 -32.06 -1.38 12.72
N VAL A 290 -32.15 -0.16 13.23
CA VAL A 290 -33.43 0.55 13.35
C VAL A 290 -34.12 0.74 12.01
N LEU A 291 -33.35 1.10 10.93
CA LEU A 291 -33.91 1.19 9.57
C LEU A 291 -34.45 -0.15 9.05
N LEU A 292 -33.94 -1.26 9.57
CA LEU A 292 -34.38 -2.61 9.21
C LEU A 292 -35.52 -3.14 10.09
N GLY A 293 -35.93 -2.39 11.12
CA GLY A 293 -36.94 -2.84 12.09
C GLY A 293 -36.40 -3.89 13.07
N GLU A 294 -35.11 -4.01 13.22
CA GLU A 294 -34.43 -4.85 14.20
C GLU A 294 -34.27 -4.04 15.50
N HIS A 295 -34.82 -4.56 16.63
CA HIS A 295 -34.79 -3.93 17.96
C HIS A 295 -33.94 -4.70 18.93
#